data_57a57e485f1b6454c9e2b3900166be95
#
_entry.id   57a57e485f1b6454c9e2b3900166be95
#
_cell.length_a   1.000
_cell.length_b   1.000
_cell.length_c   1.000
_cell.angle_alpha   90.00
_cell.angle_beta   90.00
_cell.angle_gamma   90.00
#
_symmetry.space_group_name_H-M   'P 1'
#
loop_
_entity.id
_entity.type
_entity.pdbx_description
1 polymer ?
#
loop_
_entity_poly.entity_id
_entity_poly.type
_entity_poly.pdbx_seq_one_letter_code
_entity_poly.pdbx_strand_id
1 'polypeptide(L)'
;CVGGLNTVNAIACAYAERSPVVLLTGSPGLSERTKTPYLHHMVRDFSTQREVFERMTVAAVSLDDPLTAEREMDRAFAALLRYRRPIYIEIPRDMVHTPLRNSGNPVCIEDEPSDPAALAEAIGEVRTMLAGAKHPAILVGAEVGRFGLHDDLARLVERLNIPIASTLLGKSVIREDHPLYVGVYGGLIGRDEVQRFINDSDCLLILGSILSDVEDVDARSPLMTEGRTIHATADRVAIKHHRYEAIRFQDFVRGLGEAALPTFSTRTLPTPVAPHTPAPPADGAITLNGLFRHLDSILDDHTLIIADVGESLFAAADLRVHR
;
A
#
# COMPACT_ATOMS: atom_id res chain seq x y z
N CYS A 1 -8.52 13.87 25.69
CA CYS A 1 -7.21 13.23 25.41
C CYS A 1 -7.33 11.71 25.39
N VAL A 2 -7.76 11.07 26.49
CA VAL A 2 -7.83 9.58 26.57
C VAL A 2 -8.70 8.95 25.46
N GLY A 3 -9.81 9.60 25.07
CA GLY A 3 -10.68 9.11 24.00
C GLY A 3 -9.98 9.06 22.64
N GLY A 4 -9.24 10.11 22.28
CA GLY A 4 -8.44 10.14 21.06
C GLY A 4 -7.30 9.13 21.11
N LEU A 5 -6.59 9.02 22.23
CA LEU A 5 -5.48 8.06 22.41
C LEU A 5 -5.92 6.61 22.32
N ASN A 6 -7.20 6.29 22.53
CA ASN A 6 -7.71 4.93 22.33
C ASN A 6 -7.61 4.43 20.87
N THR A 7 -7.45 5.34 19.91
CA THR A 7 -7.31 4.98 18.47
C THR A 7 -5.84 4.79 18.04
N VAL A 8 -4.86 4.99 18.93
CA VAL A 8 -3.43 4.95 18.62
C VAL A 8 -3.04 3.68 17.87
N ASN A 9 -3.48 2.52 18.36
CA ASN A 9 -3.12 1.23 17.76
C ASN A 9 -3.65 1.10 16.32
N ALA A 10 -4.92 1.49 16.10
CA ALA A 10 -5.53 1.44 14.77
C ALA A 10 -4.85 2.43 13.77
N ILE A 11 -4.47 3.62 14.24
CA ILE A 11 -3.77 4.61 13.40
C ILE A 11 -2.34 4.15 13.10
N ALA A 12 -1.64 3.54 14.07
CA ALA A 12 -0.32 2.96 13.84
C ALA A 12 -0.38 1.82 12.81
N CYS A 13 -1.39 0.95 12.89
CA CYS A 13 -1.65 -0.08 11.90
C CYS A 13 -1.92 0.52 10.51
N ALA A 14 -2.82 1.52 10.41
CA ALA A 14 -3.11 2.21 9.17
C ALA A 14 -1.86 2.90 8.56
N TYR A 15 -0.97 3.42 9.40
CA TYR A 15 0.30 3.99 8.94
C TYR A 15 1.22 2.92 8.36
N ALA A 16 1.39 1.80 9.06
CA ALA A 16 2.23 0.67 8.63
C ALA A 16 1.73 0.06 7.32
N GLU A 17 0.41 -0.09 7.16
CA GLU A 17 -0.23 -0.66 5.97
C GLU A 17 -0.53 0.37 4.87
N ARG A 18 -0.10 1.62 5.05
CA ARG A 18 -0.32 2.70 4.09
C ARG A 18 -1.79 2.88 3.70
N SER A 19 -2.66 2.90 4.71
CA SER A 19 -4.09 3.13 4.54
C SER A 19 -4.42 4.60 4.79
N PRO A 20 -5.08 5.32 3.86
CA PRO A 20 -5.44 6.71 4.04
C PRO A 20 -6.59 6.84 5.03
N VAL A 21 -6.31 7.40 6.21
CA VAL A 21 -7.29 7.62 7.29
C VAL A 21 -7.21 9.06 7.76
N VAL A 22 -8.36 9.70 7.93
CA VAL A 22 -8.45 11.00 8.59
C VAL A 22 -8.92 10.79 10.02
N LEU A 23 -8.03 11.00 10.99
CA LEU A 23 -8.41 11.02 12.39
C LEU A 23 -8.73 12.45 12.82
N LEU A 24 -9.99 12.68 13.14
CA LEU A 24 -10.48 13.97 13.64
C LEU A 24 -10.80 13.86 15.11
N THR A 25 -10.21 14.74 15.94
CA THR A 25 -10.47 14.75 17.38
C THR A 25 -10.76 16.16 17.88
N GLY A 26 -11.54 16.24 18.95
CA GLY A 26 -11.64 17.45 19.76
C GLY A 26 -10.45 17.59 20.72
N SER A 27 -10.14 18.82 21.11
CA SER A 27 -9.19 19.13 22.17
C SER A 27 -9.72 20.22 23.11
N PRO A 28 -9.09 20.41 24.28
CA PRO A 28 -9.43 21.51 25.17
C PRO A 28 -9.32 22.87 24.48
N GLY A 29 -10.24 23.78 24.83
CA GLY A 29 -10.30 25.09 24.24
C GLY A 29 -9.04 25.92 24.51
N LEU A 30 -8.73 26.86 23.61
CA LEU A 30 -7.56 27.73 23.73
C LEU A 30 -7.63 28.59 25.01
N SER A 31 -8.83 29.07 25.34
CA SER A 31 -9.07 29.82 26.54
C SER A 31 -8.81 29.01 27.83
N GLU A 32 -8.95 27.71 27.79
CA GLU A 32 -8.66 26.80 28.90
C GLU A 32 -7.16 26.54 29.03
N ARG A 33 -6.46 26.39 27.90
CA ARG A 33 -5.01 26.18 27.88
C ARG A 33 -4.25 27.31 28.61
N THR A 34 -4.71 28.54 28.49
CA THR A 34 -4.07 29.70 29.17
C THR A 34 -4.25 29.72 30.69
N LYS A 35 -5.31 29.09 31.19
CA LYS A 35 -5.61 29.00 32.62
C LYS A 35 -5.00 27.76 33.28
N THR A 36 -4.44 26.86 32.50
CA THR A 36 -3.82 25.60 32.96
C THR A 36 -4.66 24.78 33.97
N PRO A 37 -5.99 24.64 33.78
CA PRO A 37 -6.80 23.86 34.71
C PRO A 37 -6.46 22.37 34.53
N TYR A 38 -6.63 21.62 35.64
CA TYR A 38 -6.62 20.16 35.52
C TYR A 38 -7.94 19.68 34.91
N LEU A 39 -7.91 19.31 33.64
CA LEU A 39 -9.10 18.87 32.93
C LEU A 39 -9.32 17.36 33.04
N HIS A 40 -10.61 16.98 32.99
CA HIS A 40 -11.01 15.58 32.95
C HIS A 40 -10.34 14.82 31.81
N HIS A 41 -9.79 13.64 32.08
CA HIS A 41 -9.04 12.83 31.15
C HIS A 41 -7.82 13.53 30.52
N MET A 42 -7.27 14.55 31.14
CA MET A 42 -6.01 15.12 30.73
C MET A 42 -4.86 14.15 31.02
N VAL A 43 -3.98 13.97 30.06
CA VAL A 43 -2.72 13.21 30.19
C VAL A 43 -1.60 14.24 30.09
N ARG A 44 -0.73 14.31 31.08
CA ARG A 44 0.43 15.19 31.15
C ARG A 44 0.17 16.67 30.86
N ASP A 45 -0.08 17.04 29.57
CA ASP A 45 -0.29 18.42 29.11
C ASP A 45 -1.26 18.49 27.92
N PHE A 46 -1.48 19.69 27.38
CA PHE A 46 -2.41 19.92 26.26
C PHE A 46 -1.86 19.50 24.90
N SER A 47 -0.55 19.25 24.75
CA SER A 47 0.09 18.85 23.51
C SER A 47 0.22 17.35 23.37
N THR A 48 0.14 16.59 24.46
CA THR A 48 0.41 15.15 24.53
C THR A 48 -0.31 14.36 23.42
N GLN A 49 -1.61 14.63 23.20
CA GLN A 49 -2.39 13.89 22.19
C GLN A 49 -1.84 14.14 20.79
N ARG A 50 -1.61 15.40 20.42
CA ARG A 50 -1.08 15.76 19.10
C ARG A 50 0.32 15.18 18.89
N GLU A 51 1.22 15.31 19.87
CA GLU A 51 2.59 14.77 19.79
C GLU A 51 2.63 13.26 19.58
N VAL A 52 1.69 12.51 20.18
CA VAL A 52 1.56 11.09 19.96
C VAL A 52 1.19 10.80 18.50
N PHE A 53 0.19 11.51 17.97
CA PHE A 53 -0.24 11.28 16.58
C PHE A 53 0.74 11.84 15.54
N GLU A 54 1.55 12.83 15.85
CA GLU A 54 2.67 13.29 14.99
C GLU A 54 3.66 12.16 14.66
N ARG A 55 3.80 11.17 15.54
CA ARG A 55 4.71 10.04 15.35
C ARG A 55 4.15 8.95 14.43
N MET A 56 2.85 8.92 14.17
CA MET A 56 2.18 7.87 13.43
C MET A 56 1.23 8.37 12.35
N THR A 57 1.41 9.62 11.91
CA THR A 57 0.68 10.23 10.79
C THR A 57 1.65 10.98 9.89
N VAL A 58 1.28 11.18 8.63
CA VAL A 58 2.09 11.96 7.67
C VAL A 58 1.91 13.46 7.84
N ALA A 59 0.84 13.87 8.51
CA ALA A 59 0.61 15.24 8.95
C ALA A 59 -0.28 15.24 10.19
N ALA A 60 0.07 16.07 11.17
CA ALA A 60 -0.74 16.36 12.34
C ALA A 60 -0.93 17.85 12.45
N VAL A 61 -2.17 18.31 12.50
CA VAL A 61 -2.53 19.74 12.52
C VAL A 61 -3.50 20.05 13.64
N SER A 62 -3.42 21.29 14.18
CA SER A 62 -4.39 21.85 15.12
C SER A 62 -5.05 23.06 14.46
N LEU A 63 -6.38 23.07 14.41
CA LEU A 63 -7.15 24.19 13.85
C LEU A 63 -7.43 25.23 14.94
N ASP A 64 -6.37 25.83 15.44
CA ASP A 64 -6.38 26.77 16.58
C ASP A 64 -6.34 28.24 16.17
N ASP A 65 -6.10 28.55 14.90
CA ASP A 65 -6.13 29.89 14.33
C ASP A 65 -7.00 29.92 13.07
N PRO A 66 -8.11 30.69 13.04
CA PRO A 66 -9.01 30.78 11.88
C PRO A 66 -8.36 31.40 10.65
N LEU A 67 -7.20 32.05 10.77
CA LEU A 67 -6.45 32.61 9.65
C LEU A 67 -5.61 31.57 8.93
N THR A 68 -5.20 30.51 9.62
CA THR A 68 -4.31 29.47 9.10
C THR A 68 -4.99 28.11 8.94
N ALA A 69 -6.16 27.93 9.56
CA ALA A 69 -6.85 26.64 9.61
C ALA A 69 -7.09 26.01 8.23
N GLU A 70 -7.49 26.81 7.23
CA GLU A 70 -7.70 26.33 5.86
C GLU A 70 -6.38 25.79 5.27
N ARG A 71 -5.31 26.55 5.36
CA ARG A 71 -3.98 26.14 4.85
C ARG A 71 -3.46 24.87 5.57
N GLU A 72 -3.69 24.76 6.88
CA GLU A 72 -3.28 23.56 7.64
C GLU A 72 -4.08 22.33 7.24
N MET A 73 -5.39 22.47 6.96
CA MET A 73 -6.19 21.39 6.40
C MET A 73 -5.67 20.97 5.03
N ASP A 74 -5.40 21.93 4.14
CA ASP A 74 -4.89 21.68 2.80
C ASP A 74 -3.58 20.91 2.85
N ARG A 75 -2.65 21.34 3.71
CA ARG A 75 -1.38 20.67 3.93
C ARG A 75 -1.58 19.23 4.40
N ALA A 76 -2.50 18.99 5.30
CA ALA A 76 -2.78 17.66 5.83
C ALA A 76 -3.38 16.76 4.74
N PHE A 77 -4.39 17.24 4.00
CA PHE A 77 -5.00 16.48 2.91
C PHE A 77 -4.05 16.24 1.74
N ALA A 78 -3.20 17.21 1.38
CA ALA A 78 -2.15 17.01 0.39
C ALA A 78 -1.21 15.87 0.79
N ALA A 79 -0.79 15.83 2.05
CA ALA A 79 0.04 14.75 2.56
C ALA A 79 -0.69 13.38 2.53
N LEU A 80 -1.98 13.33 2.91
CA LEU A 80 -2.79 12.11 2.83
C LEU A 80 -2.87 11.59 1.40
N LEU A 81 -3.15 12.47 0.43
CA LEU A 81 -3.26 12.09 -0.98
C LEU A 81 -1.93 11.66 -1.57
N ARG A 82 -0.84 12.33 -1.17
CA ARG A 82 0.52 12.03 -1.64
C ARG A 82 1.02 10.67 -1.16
N TYR A 83 0.85 10.36 0.14
CA TYR A 83 1.46 9.17 0.76
C TYR A 83 0.48 8.04 1.00
N ARG A 84 -0.83 8.28 0.85
CA ARG A 84 -1.89 7.31 1.18
C ARG A 84 -1.75 6.74 2.59
N ARG A 85 -1.41 7.62 3.55
CA ARG A 85 -1.23 7.32 4.97
C ARG A 85 -2.10 8.19 5.86
N PRO A 86 -2.31 7.84 7.13
CA PRO A 86 -3.19 8.60 8.01
C PRO A 86 -2.68 10.02 8.27
N ILE A 87 -3.63 10.91 8.47
CA ILE A 87 -3.45 12.27 8.99
C ILE A 87 -4.25 12.47 10.26
N TYR A 88 -3.81 13.43 11.07
CA TYR A 88 -4.46 13.82 12.29
C TYR A 88 -4.88 15.28 12.24
N ILE A 89 -6.14 15.57 12.60
CA ILE A 89 -6.69 16.92 12.69
C ILE A 89 -7.29 17.10 14.07
N GLU A 90 -6.81 18.12 14.80
CA GLU A 90 -7.29 18.47 16.13
C GLU A 90 -8.06 19.79 16.07
N ILE A 91 -9.27 19.81 16.68
CA ILE A 91 -10.11 21.00 16.75
C ILE A 91 -10.33 21.38 18.21
N PRO A 92 -9.79 22.54 18.68
CA PRO A 92 -10.12 23.06 19.99
C PRO A 92 -11.62 23.35 20.11
N ARG A 93 -12.24 22.97 21.22
CA ARG A 93 -13.69 23.00 21.37
C ARG A 93 -14.30 24.40 21.28
N ASP A 94 -13.56 25.45 21.65
CA ASP A 94 -13.97 26.85 21.53
C ASP A 94 -13.77 27.43 20.12
N MET A 95 -13.14 26.68 19.20
CA MET A 95 -12.93 27.07 17.79
C MET A 95 -14.02 26.53 16.86
N VAL A 96 -14.86 25.56 17.29
CA VAL A 96 -15.85 24.90 16.45
C VAL A 96 -16.84 25.87 15.78
N HIS A 97 -17.19 26.96 16.45
CA HIS A 97 -18.12 27.96 15.93
C HIS A 97 -17.42 29.22 15.40
N THR A 98 -16.09 29.25 15.38
CA THR A 98 -15.34 30.39 14.88
C THR A 98 -15.38 30.41 13.37
N PRO A 99 -15.89 31.48 12.72
CA PRO A 99 -15.92 31.59 11.29
C PRO A 99 -14.49 31.53 10.71
N LEU A 100 -14.27 30.65 9.76
CA LEU A 100 -13.03 30.65 8.98
C LEU A 100 -13.00 31.90 8.08
N ARG A 101 -11.84 32.52 7.93
CA ARG A 101 -11.62 33.47 6.86
C ARG A 101 -11.36 32.68 5.57
N ASN A 102 -12.44 32.31 4.91
CA ASN A 102 -12.38 31.64 3.62
C ASN A 102 -11.69 32.56 2.59
N SER A 103 -10.64 32.10 1.97
CA SER A 103 -9.97 32.80 0.88
C SER A 103 -10.86 32.92 -0.37
N GLY A 104 -12.02 32.23 -0.39
CA GLY A 104 -12.94 32.19 -1.54
C GLY A 104 -12.42 31.37 -2.73
N ASN A 105 -11.20 30.86 -2.64
CA ASN A 105 -10.66 29.96 -3.62
C ASN A 105 -10.99 28.52 -3.22
N PRO A 106 -11.52 27.70 -4.15
CA PRO A 106 -11.62 26.28 -3.89
C PRO A 106 -10.22 25.77 -3.59
N VAL A 107 -10.11 24.97 -2.52
CA VAL A 107 -8.88 24.28 -2.19
C VAL A 107 -8.51 23.39 -3.39
N CYS A 108 -7.54 23.82 -4.16
CA CYS A 108 -6.91 22.98 -5.15
C CYS A 108 -5.75 22.27 -4.43
N ILE A 109 -6.01 21.07 -3.93
CA ILE A 109 -4.92 20.19 -3.48
C ILE A 109 -4.23 19.71 -4.74
N GLU A 110 -3.39 20.58 -5.33
CA GLU A 110 -2.54 20.20 -6.43
C GLU A 110 -1.49 19.24 -5.89
N ASP A 111 -1.56 18.01 -6.34
CA ASP A 111 -0.46 17.08 -6.16
C ASP A 111 0.69 17.60 -7.03
N GLU A 112 1.80 18.00 -6.43
CA GLU A 112 2.97 18.43 -7.19
C GLU A 112 3.35 17.33 -8.18
N PRO A 113 3.44 17.61 -9.49
CA PRO A 113 3.78 16.59 -10.47
C PRO A 113 5.22 16.07 -10.24
N SER A 114 5.51 14.90 -10.78
CA SER A 114 6.88 14.40 -10.86
C SER A 114 7.78 15.38 -11.62
N ASP A 115 9.05 15.43 -11.24
CA ASP A 115 10.07 16.06 -12.07
C ASP A 115 10.16 15.31 -13.40
N PRO A 116 9.89 15.98 -14.55
CA PRO A 116 9.83 15.29 -15.85
C PRO A 116 11.18 14.72 -16.28
N ALA A 117 12.30 15.35 -15.91
CA ALA A 117 13.64 14.87 -16.26
C ALA A 117 14.00 13.63 -15.44
N ALA A 118 13.74 13.64 -14.13
CA ALA A 118 13.93 12.49 -13.26
C ALA A 118 13.05 11.30 -13.68
N LEU A 119 11.79 11.57 -14.06
CA LEU A 119 10.89 10.52 -14.54
C LEU A 119 11.40 9.90 -15.85
N ALA A 120 11.81 10.72 -16.81
CA ALA A 120 12.35 10.25 -18.09
C ALA A 120 13.64 9.45 -17.91
N GLU A 121 14.53 9.87 -17.02
CA GLU A 121 15.75 9.13 -16.66
C GLU A 121 15.43 7.78 -16.05
N ALA A 122 14.57 7.74 -15.04
CA ALA A 122 14.14 6.51 -14.38
C ALA A 122 13.51 5.50 -15.37
N ILE A 123 12.62 5.96 -16.25
CA ILE A 123 12.03 5.13 -17.30
C ILE A 123 13.10 4.63 -18.29
N GLY A 124 14.11 5.46 -18.62
CA GLY A 124 15.24 5.06 -19.44
C GLY A 124 16.09 3.94 -18.83
N GLU A 125 16.31 4.00 -17.52
CA GLU A 125 16.99 2.91 -16.79
C GLU A 125 16.18 1.62 -16.79
N VAL A 126 14.87 1.70 -16.51
CA VAL A 126 13.98 0.52 -16.59
C VAL A 126 14.03 -0.12 -17.97
N ARG A 127 13.95 0.70 -19.02
CA ARG A 127 14.06 0.22 -20.41
C ARG A 127 15.36 -0.53 -20.66
N THR A 128 16.47 0.00 -20.16
CA THR A 128 17.80 -0.62 -20.31
C THR A 128 17.87 -1.95 -19.56
N MET A 129 17.33 -2.01 -18.34
CA MET A 129 17.29 -3.26 -17.57
C MET A 129 16.42 -4.33 -18.24
N LEU A 130 15.21 -3.96 -18.67
CA LEU A 130 14.31 -4.86 -19.35
C LEU A 130 14.87 -5.35 -20.70
N ALA A 131 15.58 -4.49 -21.45
CA ALA A 131 16.21 -4.89 -22.71
C ALA A 131 17.30 -5.97 -22.52
N GLY A 132 17.93 -6.03 -21.36
CA GLY A 132 18.92 -7.06 -21.01
C GLY A 132 18.33 -8.30 -20.34
N ALA A 133 17.06 -8.26 -19.95
CA ALA A 133 16.41 -9.33 -19.19
C ALA A 133 15.95 -10.49 -20.10
N LYS A 134 16.03 -11.71 -19.57
CA LYS A 134 15.48 -12.92 -20.19
C LYS A 134 14.24 -13.41 -19.45
N HIS A 135 14.20 -13.20 -18.16
CA HIS A 135 13.20 -13.74 -17.25
C HIS A 135 12.70 -12.66 -16.28
N PRO A 136 12.14 -11.54 -16.80
CA PRO A 136 11.58 -10.52 -15.94
C PRO A 136 10.33 -11.01 -15.19
N ALA A 137 10.05 -10.39 -14.03
CA ALA A 137 8.82 -10.61 -13.29
C ALA A 137 8.37 -9.28 -12.63
N ILE A 138 7.09 -9.21 -12.30
CA ILE A 138 6.51 -8.11 -11.52
C ILE A 138 6.05 -8.67 -10.18
N LEU A 139 6.38 -7.97 -9.09
CA LEU A 139 5.82 -8.19 -7.76
C LEU A 139 5.03 -6.94 -7.36
N VAL A 140 3.73 -7.10 -7.16
CA VAL A 140 2.83 -5.99 -6.88
C VAL A 140 2.38 -5.98 -5.42
N GLY A 141 2.30 -4.79 -4.84
CA GLY A 141 1.85 -4.58 -3.46
C GLY A 141 0.60 -3.70 -3.37
N ALA A 142 0.19 -3.44 -2.13
CA ALA A 142 -1.05 -2.75 -1.79
C ALA A 142 -1.16 -1.32 -2.34
N GLU A 143 -0.04 -0.61 -2.53
CA GLU A 143 -0.10 0.80 -2.96
C GLU A 143 -0.70 0.96 -4.36
N VAL A 144 -0.57 -0.03 -5.25
CA VAL A 144 -1.23 0.03 -6.57
C VAL A 144 -2.75 0.18 -6.38
N GLY A 145 -3.34 -0.59 -5.46
CA GLY A 145 -4.76 -0.43 -5.09
C GLY A 145 -5.04 0.90 -4.38
N ARG A 146 -4.16 1.32 -3.46
CA ARG A 146 -4.33 2.59 -2.74
C ARG A 146 -4.34 3.83 -3.67
N PHE A 147 -3.61 3.75 -4.77
CA PHE A 147 -3.56 4.79 -5.79
C PHE A 147 -4.55 4.59 -6.97
N GLY A 148 -5.35 3.53 -6.94
CA GLY A 148 -6.35 3.24 -7.99
C GLY A 148 -5.72 2.89 -9.35
N LEU A 149 -4.56 2.24 -9.36
CA LEU A 149 -3.78 1.94 -10.57
C LEU A 149 -4.03 0.54 -11.14
N HIS A 150 -5.16 -0.09 -10.82
CA HIS A 150 -5.49 -1.45 -11.26
C HIS A 150 -5.45 -1.61 -12.79
N ASP A 151 -6.12 -0.68 -13.50
CA ASP A 151 -6.18 -0.72 -14.97
C ASP A 151 -4.84 -0.35 -15.62
N ASP A 152 -4.10 0.57 -15.00
CA ASP A 152 -2.75 0.94 -15.47
C ASP A 152 -1.80 -0.25 -15.34
N LEU A 153 -1.86 -0.97 -14.23
CA LEU A 153 -1.09 -2.18 -14.01
C LEU A 153 -1.48 -3.30 -14.99
N ALA A 154 -2.77 -3.57 -15.17
CA ALA A 154 -3.24 -4.62 -16.06
C ALA A 154 -2.75 -4.37 -17.51
N ARG A 155 -2.93 -3.14 -18.01
CA ARG A 155 -2.41 -2.74 -19.33
C ARG A 155 -0.89 -2.88 -19.45
N LEU A 156 -0.15 -2.55 -18.40
CA LEU A 156 1.31 -2.70 -18.36
C LEU A 156 1.72 -4.19 -18.47
N VAL A 157 1.10 -5.04 -17.66
CA VAL A 157 1.34 -6.49 -17.62
C VAL A 157 1.05 -7.13 -18.97
N GLU A 158 -0.11 -6.85 -19.56
CA GLU A 158 -0.53 -7.37 -20.88
C GLU A 158 0.40 -6.91 -22.00
N ARG A 159 0.72 -5.61 -22.03
CA ARG A 159 1.57 -5.03 -23.08
C ARG A 159 2.99 -5.58 -23.06
N LEU A 160 3.58 -5.76 -21.89
CA LEU A 160 4.93 -6.27 -21.74
C LEU A 160 4.99 -7.80 -21.77
N ASN A 161 3.86 -8.48 -21.55
CA ASN A 161 3.74 -9.92 -21.38
C ASN A 161 4.70 -10.45 -20.29
N ILE A 162 4.75 -9.73 -19.14
CA ILE A 162 5.59 -10.08 -17.99
C ILE A 162 4.73 -10.75 -16.91
N PRO A 163 5.12 -11.94 -16.41
CA PRO A 163 4.42 -12.59 -15.31
C PRO A 163 4.41 -11.72 -14.04
N ILE A 164 3.30 -11.79 -13.29
CA ILE A 164 3.05 -10.98 -12.11
C ILE A 164 2.63 -11.85 -10.92
N ALA A 165 3.23 -11.58 -9.76
CA ALA A 165 2.79 -12.07 -8.46
C ALA A 165 2.36 -10.89 -7.58
N SER A 166 1.50 -11.13 -6.61
CA SER A 166 1.18 -10.14 -5.57
C SER A 166 1.85 -10.50 -4.24
N THR A 167 2.14 -9.49 -3.41
CA THR A 167 2.39 -9.73 -1.98
C THR A 167 1.08 -10.07 -1.28
N LEU A 168 1.13 -10.52 -0.03
CA LEU A 168 -0.07 -10.81 0.76
C LEU A 168 -0.99 -9.57 0.88
N LEU A 169 -0.42 -8.39 1.20
CA LEU A 169 -1.17 -7.12 1.24
C LEU A 169 -1.60 -6.62 -0.16
N GLY A 170 -0.96 -7.09 -1.21
CA GLY A 170 -1.27 -6.77 -2.60
C GLY A 170 -2.24 -7.75 -3.26
N LYS A 171 -2.74 -8.75 -2.53
CA LYS A 171 -3.74 -9.70 -3.05
C LYS A 171 -4.94 -8.93 -3.62
N SER A 172 -5.46 -9.40 -4.76
CA SER A 172 -6.58 -8.77 -5.49
C SER A 172 -6.30 -7.42 -6.15
N VAL A 173 -5.05 -6.94 -6.15
CA VAL A 173 -4.66 -5.73 -6.91
C VAL A 173 -4.70 -5.97 -8.42
N ILE A 174 -4.50 -7.21 -8.84
CA ILE A 174 -4.75 -7.70 -10.19
C ILE A 174 -5.71 -8.90 -10.10
N ARG A 175 -6.51 -9.12 -11.14
CA ARG A 175 -7.39 -10.29 -11.20
C ARG A 175 -6.58 -11.58 -11.09
N GLU A 176 -6.98 -12.49 -10.22
CA GLU A 176 -6.22 -13.73 -9.97
C GLU A 176 -6.46 -14.81 -11.05
N ASP A 177 -7.45 -14.60 -11.92
CA ASP A 177 -7.67 -15.39 -13.12
C ASP A 177 -6.89 -14.87 -14.34
N HIS A 178 -6.11 -13.78 -14.18
CA HIS A 178 -5.31 -13.21 -15.26
C HIS A 178 -4.27 -14.24 -15.77
N PRO A 179 -4.11 -14.43 -17.09
CA PRO A 179 -3.22 -15.47 -17.66
C PRO A 179 -1.76 -15.37 -17.24
N LEU A 180 -1.30 -14.17 -16.82
CA LEU A 180 0.07 -13.93 -16.38
C LEU A 180 0.21 -13.90 -14.84
N TYR A 181 -0.87 -14.15 -14.09
CA TYR A 181 -0.82 -14.16 -12.63
C TYR A 181 -0.19 -15.46 -12.12
N VAL A 182 0.84 -15.33 -11.29
CA VAL A 182 1.63 -16.45 -10.77
C VAL A 182 1.11 -16.92 -9.41
N GLY A 183 0.55 -16.01 -8.60
CA GLY A 183 0.07 -16.27 -7.25
C GLY A 183 0.55 -15.25 -6.24
N VAL A 184 0.32 -15.54 -4.95
CA VAL A 184 0.76 -14.71 -3.84
C VAL A 184 2.20 -15.07 -3.45
N TYR A 185 3.09 -14.08 -3.44
CA TYR A 185 4.43 -14.17 -2.89
C TYR A 185 4.36 -13.86 -1.39
N GLY A 186 4.50 -14.86 -0.56
CA GLY A 186 4.38 -14.75 0.91
C GLY A 186 5.64 -15.20 1.67
N GLY A 187 6.81 -15.14 1.06
CA GLY A 187 8.05 -15.60 1.72
C GLY A 187 7.91 -17.06 2.18
N LEU A 188 8.24 -17.32 3.44
CA LEU A 188 8.17 -18.67 4.04
C LEU A 188 6.75 -19.25 4.14
N ILE A 189 5.73 -18.42 4.02
CA ILE A 189 4.32 -18.80 4.17
C ILE A 189 3.66 -19.07 2.81
N GLY A 190 4.26 -18.52 1.74
CA GLY A 190 3.75 -18.65 0.38
C GLY A 190 4.09 -20.00 -0.26
N ARG A 191 3.58 -20.20 -1.46
CA ARG A 191 3.87 -21.40 -2.27
C ARG A 191 5.30 -21.37 -2.79
N ASP A 192 6.02 -22.47 -2.60
CA ASP A 192 7.42 -22.62 -3.05
C ASP A 192 7.62 -22.33 -4.54
N GLU A 193 6.62 -22.68 -5.38
CA GLU A 193 6.71 -22.46 -6.82
C GLU A 193 6.65 -20.99 -7.17
N VAL A 194 5.79 -20.21 -6.48
CA VAL A 194 5.68 -18.75 -6.64
C VAL A 194 6.95 -18.08 -6.17
N GLN A 195 7.44 -18.48 -4.98
CA GLN A 195 8.66 -17.95 -4.41
C GLN A 195 9.87 -18.18 -5.33
N ARG A 196 10.07 -19.41 -5.79
CA ARG A 196 11.14 -19.74 -6.74
C ARG A 196 11.02 -18.95 -8.03
N PHE A 197 9.81 -18.86 -8.60
CA PHE A 197 9.58 -18.16 -9.86
C PHE A 197 9.99 -16.68 -9.80
N ILE A 198 9.65 -15.98 -8.70
CA ILE A 198 10.00 -14.59 -8.46
C ILE A 198 11.50 -14.45 -8.14
N ASN A 199 12.04 -15.34 -7.31
CA ASN A 199 13.45 -15.30 -6.91
C ASN A 199 14.40 -15.58 -8.05
N ASP A 200 14.01 -16.39 -9.04
CA ASP A 200 14.79 -16.74 -10.23
C ASP A 200 14.68 -15.70 -11.36
N SER A 201 13.90 -14.64 -11.18
CA SER A 201 13.82 -13.56 -12.16
C SER A 201 15.15 -12.81 -12.26
N ASP A 202 15.55 -12.40 -13.45
CA ASP A 202 16.78 -11.63 -13.71
C ASP A 202 16.52 -10.11 -13.76
N CYS A 203 15.27 -9.70 -13.82
CA CYS A 203 14.82 -8.32 -13.67
C CYS A 203 13.48 -8.30 -12.94
N LEU A 204 13.43 -7.75 -11.73
CA LEU A 204 12.24 -7.73 -10.88
C LEU A 204 11.72 -6.30 -10.71
N LEU A 205 10.49 -6.07 -11.19
CA LEU A 205 9.76 -4.82 -10.96
C LEU A 205 8.89 -4.98 -9.72
N ILE A 206 9.23 -4.30 -8.63
CA ILE A 206 8.46 -4.28 -7.39
C ILE A 206 7.66 -2.98 -7.37
N LEU A 207 6.34 -3.08 -7.55
CA LEU A 207 5.45 -1.93 -7.69
C LEU A 207 4.49 -1.81 -6.51
N GLY A 208 4.65 -0.77 -5.71
CA GLY A 208 3.75 -0.47 -4.58
C GLY A 208 3.77 -1.50 -3.46
N SER A 209 4.85 -2.25 -3.33
CA SER A 209 5.00 -3.25 -2.27
C SER A 209 5.76 -2.68 -1.08
N ILE A 210 5.23 -2.96 0.11
CA ILE A 210 5.92 -2.80 1.38
C ILE A 210 6.61 -4.14 1.63
N LEU A 211 7.91 -4.18 1.45
CA LEU A 211 8.69 -5.38 1.73
C LEU A 211 8.98 -5.44 3.24
N SER A 212 8.59 -6.51 3.87
CA SER A 212 8.71 -6.74 5.31
C SER A 212 9.33 -8.12 5.59
N ASP A 213 9.44 -8.44 6.85
CA ASP A 213 9.83 -9.77 7.34
C ASP A 213 8.82 -10.87 6.95
N VAL A 214 7.58 -10.51 6.66
CA VAL A 214 6.56 -11.46 6.16
C VAL A 214 6.95 -12.01 4.79
N GLU A 215 7.54 -11.19 3.93
CA GLU A 215 8.08 -11.61 2.64
C GLU A 215 9.50 -12.20 2.73
N ASP A 216 9.97 -12.52 3.93
CA ASP A 216 11.32 -13.03 4.21
C ASP A 216 12.43 -12.09 3.68
N VAL A 217 12.21 -10.78 3.83
CA VAL A 217 13.14 -9.75 3.36
C VAL A 217 14.14 -9.41 4.45
N ASP A 218 15.22 -10.16 4.50
CA ASP A 218 16.42 -9.78 5.23
C ASP A 218 17.50 -9.22 4.28
N ALA A 219 18.68 -8.89 4.83
CA ALA A 219 19.82 -8.40 4.03
C ALA A 219 20.33 -9.43 3.00
N ARG A 220 19.88 -10.68 3.03
CA ARG A 220 20.27 -11.77 2.13
C ARG A 220 19.14 -12.12 1.15
N SER A 221 17.97 -11.50 1.29
CA SER A 221 16.83 -11.80 0.45
C SER A 221 17.16 -11.60 -1.03
N PRO A 222 16.84 -12.57 -1.88
CA PRO A 222 16.96 -12.42 -3.33
C PRO A 222 16.19 -11.21 -3.87
N LEU A 223 15.12 -10.76 -3.20
CA LEU A 223 14.35 -9.58 -3.60
C LEU A 223 15.16 -8.29 -3.49
N MET A 224 16.16 -8.25 -2.60
CA MET A 224 17.00 -7.07 -2.36
C MET A 224 18.33 -7.11 -3.12
N THR A 225 18.49 -8.08 -4.04
CA THR A 225 19.73 -8.21 -4.81
C THR A 225 19.93 -6.98 -5.69
N GLU A 226 21.00 -6.26 -5.41
CA GLU A 226 21.40 -5.08 -6.19
C GLU A 226 21.59 -5.42 -7.67
N GLY A 227 21.20 -4.50 -8.52
CA GLY A 227 21.41 -4.59 -9.97
C GLY A 227 20.28 -5.25 -10.75
N ARG A 228 19.39 -6.06 -10.13
CA ARG A 228 18.25 -6.67 -10.82
C ARG A 228 16.88 -6.09 -10.44
N THR A 229 16.82 -5.26 -9.39
CA THR A 229 15.55 -4.81 -8.81
C THR A 229 15.26 -3.35 -9.15
N ILE A 230 14.00 -3.11 -9.51
CA ILE A 230 13.37 -1.81 -9.66
C ILE A 230 12.27 -1.76 -8.59
N HIS A 231 12.40 -0.88 -7.60
CA HIS A 231 11.43 -0.79 -6.50
C HIS A 231 10.79 0.60 -6.45
N ALA A 232 9.51 0.67 -6.76
CA ALA A 232 8.73 1.90 -6.76
C ALA A 232 7.64 1.87 -5.70
N THR A 233 7.57 2.92 -4.89
CA THR A 233 6.58 3.13 -3.83
C THR A 233 6.17 4.60 -3.80
N ALA A 234 5.17 4.94 -2.98
CA ALA A 234 4.77 6.34 -2.74
C ALA A 234 5.91 7.20 -2.16
N ASP A 235 6.89 6.59 -1.50
CA ASP A 235 8.02 7.31 -0.89
C ASP A 235 9.13 7.62 -1.90
N ARG A 236 9.39 6.71 -2.83
CA ARG A 236 10.52 6.81 -3.78
C ARG A 236 10.46 5.76 -4.89
N VAL A 237 11.21 6.03 -5.94
CA VAL A 237 11.60 5.03 -6.94
C VAL A 237 13.08 4.73 -6.75
N ALA A 238 13.45 3.45 -6.62
CA ALA A 238 14.81 2.99 -6.50
C ALA A 238 15.14 2.01 -7.64
N ILE A 239 16.19 2.28 -8.39
CA ILE A 239 16.66 1.46 -9.52
C ILE A 239 18.15 1.24 -9.33
N LYS A 240 18.57 0.00 -9.10
CA LYS A 240 19.97 -0.32 -8.75
C LYS A 240 20.43 0.53 -7.55
N HIS A 241 21.37 1.45 -7.79
CA HIS A 241 21.91 2.35 -6.77
C HIS A 241 21.27 3.75 -6.79
N HIS A 242 20.46 4.05 -7.82
CA HIS A 242 19.80 5.35 -7.96
C HIS A 242 18.53 5.42 -7.14
N ARG A 243 18.27 6.57 -6.54
CA ARG A 243 17.05 6.87 -5.78
C ARG A 243 16.46 8.17 -6.28
N TYR A 244 15.20 8.10 -6.72
CA TYR A 244 14.43 9.22 -7.26
C TYR A 244 13.32 9.57 -6.27
N GLU A 245 13.47 10.67 -5.55
CA GLU A 245 12.49 11.14 -4.57
C GLU A 245 11.46 12.10 -5.17
N ALA A 246 11.80 12.72 -6.32
CA ALA A 246 10.96 13.67 -7.02
C ALA A 246 9.99 13.01 -8.02
N ILE A 247 9.83 11.69 -7.97
CA ILE A 247 8.92 10.94 -8.84
C ILE A 247 7.71 10.46 -8.03
N ARG A 248 6.51 10.76 -8.50
CA ARG A 248 5.26 10.20 -7.96
C ARG A 248 5.08 8.78 -8.42
N PHE A 249 4.62 7.93 -7.52
CA PHE A 249 4.39 6.52 -7.82
C PHE A 249 3.43 6.30 -8.99
N GLN A 250 2.31 7.05 -9.02
CA GLN A 250 1.33 6.96 -10.10
C GLN A 250 1.90 7.40 -11.45
N ASP A 251 2.73 8.44 -11.48
CA ASP A 251 3.35 8.92 -12.72
C ASP A 251 4.37 7.91 -13.24
N PHE A 252 5.11 7.26 -12.32
CA PHE A 252 6.06 6.21 -12.69
C PHE A 252 5.34 5.01 -13.33
N VAL A 253 4.27 4.51 -12.70
CA VAL A 253 3.51 3.37 -13.24
C VAL A 253 2.88 3.69 -14.60
N ARG A 254 2.28 4.88 -14.75
CA ARG A 254 1.72 5.34 -16.04
C ARG A 254 2.80 5.55 -17.07
N GLY A 255 3.91 6.18 -16.69
CA GLY A 255 5.07 6.36 -17.56
C GLY A 255 5.66 5.05 -18.07
N LEU A 256 5.71 3.99 -17.24
CA LEU A 256 6.03 2.64 -17.70
C LEU A 256 5.00 2.14 -18.72
N GLY A 257 3.70 2.43 -18.51
CA GLY A 257 2.63 2.08 -19.42
C GLY A 257 2.73 2.76 -20.80
N GLU A 258 3.26 3.96 -20.87
CA GLU A 258 3.36 4.77 -22.10
C GLU A 258 4.70 4.60 -22.85
N ALA A 259 5.76 4.22 -22.12
CA ALA A 259 7.11 4.12 -22.66
C ALA A 259 7.26 2.95 -23.65
N ALA A 260 8.13 3.13 -24.64
CA ALA A 260 8.54 2.07 -25.55
C ALA A 260 9.47 1.06 -24.83
N LEU A 261 8.87 0.10 -24.13
CA LEU A 261 9.54 -1.00 -23.44
C LEU A 261 9.44 -2.30 -24.25
N PRO A 262 10.38 -3.25 -24.04
CA PRO A 262 10.35 -4.54 -24.74
C PRO A 262 9.16 -5.39 -24.31
N THR A 263 8.63 -6.20 -25.24
CA THR A 263 7.62 -7.23 -24.96
C THR A 263 8.33 -8.58 -24.90
N PHE A 264 7.92 -9.44 -23.98
CA PHE A 264 8.58 -10.71 -23.72
C PHE A 264 7.79 -11.90 -24.28
N SER A 265 8.50 -13.02 -24.54
CA SER A 265 7.85 -14.27 -24.90
C SER A 265 7.15 -14.88 -23.71
N THR A 266 6.06 -15.57 -23.92
CA THR A 266 5.34 -16.29 -22.87
C THR A 266 6.25 -17.31 -22.21
N ARG A 267 6.34 -17.26 -20.86
CA ARG A 267 7.04 -18.25 -20.04
C ARG A 267 6.06 -19.31 -19.56
N THR A 268 6.57 -20.51 -19.29
CA THR A 268 5.80 -21.50 -18.52
C THR A 268 5.65 -20.98 -17.10
N LEU A 269 4.41 -20.74 -16.70
CA LEU A 269 4.09 -20.28 -15.35
C LEU A 269 3.94 -21.48 -14.40
N PRO A 270 4.14 -21.29 -13.08
CA PRO A 270 3.73 -22.25 -12.09
C PRO A 270 2.26 -22.63 -12.28
N THR A 271 1.94 -23.91 -12.11
CA THR A 271 0.56 -24.37 -12.24
C THR A 271 -0.30 -23.64 -11.19
N PRO A 272 -1.37 -22.95 -11.60
CA PRO A 272 -2.31 -22.40 -10.63
C PRO A 272 -2.81 -23.52 -9.70
N VAL A 273 -3.12 -23.18 -8.44
CA VAL A 273 -3.80 -24.16 -7.58
C VAL A 273 -5.08 -24.57 -8.31
N ALA A 274 -5.16 -25.84 -8.71
CA ALA A 274 -6.37 -26.32 -9.35
C ALA A 274 -7.53 -26.14 -8.37
N PRO A 275 -8.73 -25.71 -8.83
CA PRO A 275 -9.90 -25.76 -7.97
C PRO A 275 -10.04 -27.19 -7.47
N HIS A 276 -9.82 -27.38 -6.19
CA HIS A 276 -9.87 -28.72 -5.62
C HIS A 276 -11.31 -29.12 -5.42
N THR A 277 -11.72 -30.19 -6.08
CA THR A 277 -12.94 -30.91 -5.64
C THR A 277 -12.62 -31.49 -4.27
N PRO A 278 -13.30 -31.06 -3.19
CA PRO A 278 -13.01 -31.57 -1.85
C PRO A 278 -13.37 -33.05 -1.81
N ALA A 279 -12.38 -33.91 -1.68
CA ALA A 279 -12.67 -35.24 -1.16
C ALA A 279 -12.94 -35.08 0.34
N PRO A 280 -14.07 -35.55 0.87
CA PRO A 280 -14.29 -35.51 2.30
C PRO A 280 -13.19 -36.30 2.99
N PRO A 281 -12.66 -35.82 4.13
CA PRO A 281 -11.67 -36.56 4.88
C PRO A 281 -12.21 -37.94 5.24
N ALA A 282 -11.40 -38.98 5.09
CA ALA A 282 -11.80 -40.36 5.26
C ALA A 282 -12.29 -40.70 6.69
N ASP A 283 -11.91 -39.89 7.66
CA ASP A 283 -12.26 -40.01 9.08
C ASP A 283 -13.27 -38.96 9.59
N GLY A 284 -13.76 -38.10 8.71
CA GLY A 284 -14.70 -37.02 9.07
C GLY A 284 -14.06 -35.85 9.82
N ALA A 285 -12.73 -35.82 10.00
CA ALA A 285 -12.04 -34.72 10.68
C ALA A 285 -11.96 -33.47 9.77
N ILE A 286 -12.23 -32.31 10.34
CA ILE A 286 -12.06 -31.03 9.64
C ILE A 286 -10.59 -30.62 9.76
N THR A 287 -9.90 -30.55 8.62
CA THR A 287 -8.55 -29.99 8.54
C THR A 287 -8.60 -28.58 7.98
N LEU A 288 -7.60 -27.74 8.30
CA LEU A 288 -7.48 -26.39 7.78
C LEU A 288 -7.52 -26.41 6.23
N ASN A 289 -6.68 -27.22 5.61
CA ASN A 289 -6.64 -27.37 4.15
C ASN A 289 -7.98 -27.86 3.57
N GLY A 290 -8.66 -28.78 4.24
CA GLY A 290 -9.97 -29.26 3.81
C GLY A 290 -11.03 -28.16 3.84
N LEU A 291 -11.03 -27.35 4.92
CA LEU A 291 -11.94 -26.22 5.07
C LEU A 291 -11.72 -25.17 3.96
N PHE A 292 -10.47 -24.73 3.76
CA PHE A 292 -10.18 -23.68 2.77
C PHE A 292 -10.37 -24.15 1.33
N ARG A 293 -10.10 -25.41 1.01
CA ARG A 293 -10.48 -25.99 -0.29
C ARG A 293 -11.99 -25.98 -0.52
N HIS A 294 -12.76 -26.30 0.52
CA HIS A 294 -14.21 -26.22 0.41
C HIS A 294 -14.69 -24.79 0.22
N LEU A 295 -14.13 -23.83 0.97
CA LEU A 295 -14.42 -22.41 0.78
C LEU A 295 -14.11 -21.97 -0.65
N ASP A 296 -12.93 -22.28 -1.18
CA ASP A 296 -12.54 -21.93 -2.55
C ASP A 296 -13.53 -22.44 -3.61
N SER A 297 -14.13 -23.61 -3.36
CA SER A 297 -15.11 -24.20 -4.28
C SER A 297 -16.48 -23.51 -4.33
N ILE A 298 -16.79 -22.67 -3.34
CA ILE A 298 -18.08 -21.95 -3.22
C ILE A 298 -17.95 -20.43 -3.41
N LEU A 299 -16.73 -19.93 -3.60
CA LEU A 299 -16.50 -18.52 -3.89
C LEU A 299 -16.96 -18.16 -5.29
N ASP A 300 -17.53 -16.96 -5.42
CA ASP A 300 -17.99 -16.40 -6.68
C ASP A 300 -17.61 -14.91 -6.80
N ASP A 301 -17.98 -14.26 -7.91
CA ASP A 301 -17.73 -12.86 -8.20
C ASP A 301 -18.43 -11.88 -7.21
N HIS A 302 -19.35 -12.36 -6.38
CA HIS A 302 -20.07 -11.56 -5.39
C HIS A 302 -19.55 -11.74 -3.97
N THR A 303 -18.55 -12.61 -3.78
CA THR A 303 -18.01 -12.94 -2.46
C THR A 303 -16.89 -12.00 -2.08
N LEU A 304 -17.01 -11.36 -0.91
CA LEU A 304 -15.96 -10.60 -0.25
C LEU A 304 -15.34 -11.42 0.88
N ILE A 305 -14.04 -11.61 0.85
CA ILE A 305 -13.31 -12.33 1.89
C ILE A 305 -12.68 -11.34 2.86
N ILE A 306 -12.97 -11.50 4.16
CA ILE A 306 -12.32 -10.77 5.24
C ILE A 306 -11.70 -11.81 6.16
N ALA A 307 -10.38 -11.76 6.31
CA ALA A 307 -9.63 -12.66 7.18
C ALA A 307 -8.84 -11.84 8.21
N ASP A 308 -8.86 -12.31 9.46
CA ASP A 308 -8.02 -11.75 10.52
C ASP A 308 -6.61 -12.37 10.46
N VAL A 309 -5.65 -11.68 11.06
CA VAL A 309 -4.24 -12.12 11.12
C VAL A 309 -4.10 -13.48 11.81
N GLY A 310 -3.17 -14.29 11.32
CA GLY A 310 -2.90 -15.65 11.80
C GLY A 310 -3.17 -16.70 10.72
N GLU A 311 -3.40 -17.95 11.13
CA GLU A 311 -3.62 -19.11 10.25
C GLU A 311 -4.75 -18.88 9.23
N SER A 312 -5.79 -18.12 9.60
CA SER A 312 -6.91 -17.80 8.71
C SER A 312 -6.48 -16.91 7.55
N LEU A 313 -5.65 -15.89 7.80
CA LEU A 313 -5.13 -15.02 6.75
C LEU A 313 -4.18 -15.76 5.82
N PHE A 314 -3.27 -16.57 6.39
CA PHE A 314 -2.29 -17.31 5.59
C PHE A 314 -2.96 -18.37 4.72
N ALA A 315 -3.95 -19.09 5.26
CA ALA A 315 -4.73 -20.03 4.47
C ALA A 315 -5.62 -19.34 3.42
N ALA A 316 -6.13 -18.13 3.71
CA ALA A 316 -6.90 -17.34 2.76
C ALA A 316 -6.04 -16.77 1.61
N ALA A 317 -4.72 -16.70 1.77
CA ALA A 317 -3.83 -16.22 0.72
C ALA A 317 -3.92 -17.04 -0.58
N ASP A 318 -4.22 -18.34 -0.47
CA ASP A 318 -4.36 -19.26 -1.60
C ASP A 318 -5.81 -19.35 -2.15
N LEU A 319 -6.80 -18.75 -1.48
CA LEU A 319 -8.16 -18.66 -2.00
C LEU A 319 -8.19 -17.80 -3.28
N ARG A 320 -8.91 -18.24 -4.29
CA ARG A 320 -9.09 -17.46 -5.52
C ARG A 320 -10.11 -16.36 -5.32
N VAL A 321 -9.72 -15.14 -5.62
CA VAL A 321 -10.61 -14.00 -5.69
C VAL A 321 -10.86 -13.67 -7.15
N HIS A 322 -12.14 -13.68 -7.54
CA HIS A 322 -12.55 -13.55 -8.94
C HIS A 322 -12.64 -12.09 -9.41
N ARG A 323 -12.43 -11.12 -8.48
CA ARG A 323 -12.42 -9.68 -8.79
C ARG A 323 -11.13 -9.02 -8.37
#